data_7c04dfa8f5b37e903828bf2500d3119e
#
_entry.id   7c04dfa8f5b37e903828bf2500d3119e
#
_cell.length_a   1.000
_cell.length_b   1.000
_cell.length_c   1.000
_cell.angle_alpha   90.00
_cell.angle_beta   90.00
_cell.angle_gamma   90.00
#
_symmetry.space_group_name_H-M   'P 1'
#
loop_
_entity.id
_entity.type
_entity.pdbx_description
1 polymer ?
#
loop_
_entity_poly.entity_id
_entity_poly.type
_entity_poly.pdbx_seq_one_letter_code
_entity_poly.pdbx_strand_id
1 'polypeptide(L)'
;MRLALTLLFAWSAAAADFDLLIRNARIVDGTGAAWHRGDLAVRGDTIVAVAHRVDGTATRTIDARDHVLAPGFIDLHTHARRGIFDVPSADNYIRQGVTTIFEGPDGSSPYPLRDFFARLEKTKTSPNVASFVGQGTVREEVLGRADRKATAEELARMKEIVRQEMRDGAFGLSTGLYYVPGAFTPSEEVIELARVAGELGGIHISHQRDETAKVRDSVRETIRIGEEGRLPTQATHMKVMGAPNWGGSADTLRLVDEARARGVDVTMDQYPYTASSTSLQAALIPQWALEGGRAELLKRLREPETKAKIRATVIDRIEKERGGGDPKNIQFASTSFDATLAGKNLADVTRARGLDVTVANAADVAIDLITKGSVQGIFHGMAGEDVERILRHPATMIASDGEVARFGVDAPHPRSYGTFARVLGHYVRDRKLLTLEEAVRKMTSFPAARAGLRDRGILRPGMKADLVLFDPSVIADRATFEKPHQYAVGVSHVVVNGVLVVDDGKVTEARPGRVLRRE
;
A
#
# COMPACT_ATOMS: atom_id res chain seq x y z
N MET A 1 -13.29 48.92 63.20
CA MET A 1 -12.57 48.43 62.04
C MET A 1 -12.78 46.91 61.95
N ARG A 2 -13.71 46.44 61.10
CA ARG A 2 -14.00 45.01 60.92
C ARG A 2 -13.24 44.55 59.71
N LEU A 3 -12.25 43.63 59.89
CA LEU A 3 -11.59 42.93 58.79
C LEU A 3 -12.51 41.87 58.24
N ALA A 4 -12.91 42.01 56.98
CA ALA A 4 -13.58 40.95 56.24
C ALA A 4 -12.50 39.98 55.67
N LEU A 5 -12.49 38.76 56.17
CA LEU A 5 -11.66 37.66 55.65
C LEU A 5 -12.36 37.04 54.44
N THR A 6 -11.87 37.32 53.22
CA THR A 6 -12.36 36.70 51.98
C THR A 6 -11.65 35.35 51.83
N LEU A 7 -12.37 34.28 52.10
CA LEU A 7 -11.94 32.91 51.80
C LEU A 7 -12.05 32.66 50.28
N LEU A 8 -10.91 32.62 49.61
CA LEU A 8 -10.79 32.12 48.23
C LEU A 8 -10.84 30.59 48.26
N PHE A 9 -11.99 30.03 47.86
CA PHE A 9 -12.09 28.61 47.54
C PHE A 9 -11.40 28.36 46.20
N ALA A 10 -10.17 27.83 46.22
CA ALA A 10 -9.55 27.25 45.04
C ALA A 10 -10.27 25.94 44.71
N TRP A 11 -11.11 25.95 43.70
CA TRP A 11 -11.66 24.73 43.11
C TRP A 11 -10.50 24.03 42.40
N SER A 12 -9.92 23.00 43.00
CA SER A 12 -9.08 22.07 42.26
C SER A 12 -10.02 21.27 41.33
N ALA A 13 -10.01 21.58 40.05
CA ALA A 13 -10.64 20.70 39.07
C ALA A 13 -9.97 19.33 39.20
N ALA A 14 -10.71 18.30 39.61
CA ALA A 14 -10.21 16.93 39.60
C ALA A 14 -9.79 16.59 38.16
N ALA A 15 -8.60 16.03 38.02
CA ALA A 15 -8.13 15.56 36.70
C ALA A 15 -9.12 14.52 36.18
N ALA A 16 -9.44 14.60 34.88
CA ALA A 16 -10.28 13.61 34.24
C ALA A 16 -9.65 12.20 34.29
N ASP A 17 -10.48 11.18 34.45
CA ASP A 17 -10.01 9.78 34.53
C ASP A 17 -9.37 9.32 33.22
N PHE A 18 -9.81 9.88 32.07
CA PHE A 18 -9.40 9.53 30.73
C PHE A 18 -9.14 10.78 29.89
N ASP A 19 -8.27 10.65 28.87
CA ASP A 19 -8.11 11.70 27.88
C ASP A 19 -9.24 11.65 26.83
N LEU A 20 -9.63 10.44 26.40
CA LEU A 20 -10.71 10.22 25.45
C LEU A 20 -11.60 9.07 25.92
N LEU A 21 -12.91 9.26 25.80
CA LEU A 21 -13.92 8.25 26.06
C LEU A 21 -14.89 8.19 24.87
N ILE A 22 -14.96 7.03 24.19
CA ILE A 22 -15.90 6.77 23.11
C ILE A 22 -17.02 5.90 23.67
N ARG A 23 -18.26 6.39 23.59
CA ARG A 23 -19.45 5.74 24.14
C ARG A 23 -20.39 5.22 23.06
N ASN A 24 -21.18 4.22 23.40
CA ASN A 24 -22.28 3.71 22.58
C ASN A 24 -21.84 3.22 21.18
N ALA A 25 -20.67 2.62 21.09
CA ALA A 25 -20.12 2.13 19.82
C ALA A 25 -20.57 0.69 19.52
N ARG A 26 -20.70 0.35 18.24
CA ARG A 26 -20.54 -1.04 17.77
C ARG A 26 -19.05 -1.34 17.65
N ILE A 27 -18.51 -2.08 18.60
CA ILE A 27 -17.09 -2.44 18.64
C ILE A 27 -16.85 -3.63 17.73
N VAL A 28 -16.07 -3.42 16.66
CA VAL A 28 -15.48 -4.46 15.81
C VAL A 28 -13.99 -4.50 16.15
N ASP A 29 -13.61 -5.40 17.05
CA ASP A 29 -12.34 -5.36 17.76
C ASP A 29 -11.09 -5.70 16.92
N GLY A 30 -11.26 -6.08 15.66
CA GLY A 30 -10.18 -6.45 14.74
C GLY A 30 -9.84 -7.94 14.75
N THR A 31 -10.39 -8.75 15.63
CA THR A 31 -10.10 -10.20 15.70
C THR A 31 -10.84 -11.03 14.65
N GLY A 32 -11.90 -10.48 14.06
CA GLY A 32 -12.86 -11.20 13.22
C GLY A 32 -14.02 -11.80 14.01
N ALA A 33 -14.05 -11.62 15.33
CA ALA A 33 -15.20 -11.99 16.17
C ALA A 33 -16.40 -11.04 15.92
N ALA A 34 -17.61 -11.53 16.23
CA ALA A 34 -18.82 -10.76 16.11
C ALA A 34 -18.75 -9.45 16.92
N TRP A 35 -19.23 -8.37 16.36
CA TRP A 35 -19.27 -7.07 17.03
C TRP A 35 -20.13 -7.10 18.31
N HIS A 36 -19.83 -6.23 19.25
CA HIS A 36 -20.62 -6.02 20.47
C HIS A 36 -20.78 -4.52 20.76
N ARG A 37 -21.78 -4.15 21.54
CA ARG A 37 -21.94 -2.76 22.01
C ARG A 37 -21.06 -2.49 23.20
N GLY A 38 -20.44 -1.31 23.25
CA GLY A 38 -19.60 -0.95 24.36
C GLY A 38 -19.01 0.45 24.26
N ASP A 39 -18.25 0.78 25.30
CA ASP A 39 -17.45 1.98 25.45
C ASP A 39 -15.96 1.63 25.40
N LEU A 40 -15.15 2.60 24.96
CA LEU A 40 -13.69 2.49 24.95
C LEU A 40 -13.08 3.76 25.56
N ALA A 41 -12.14 3.60 26.51
CA ALA A 41 -11.41 4.69 27.13
C ALA A 41 -9.92 4.65 26.80
N VAL A 42 -9.35 5.85 26.60
CA VAL A 42 -7.93 6.07 26.25
C VAL A 42 -7.30 6.98 27.30
N ARG A 43 -6.06 6.65 27.70
CA ARG A 43 -5.17 7.50 28.49
C ARG A 43 -3.80 7.56 27.83
N GLY A 44 -3.31 8.76 27.53
CA GLY A 44 -2.12 8.96 26.71
C GLY A 44 -2.30 8.34 25.33
N ASP A 45 -1.41 7.46 24.96
CA ASP A 45 -1.44 6.74 23.68
C ASP A 45 -2.04 5.33 23.77
N THR A 46 -2.65 4.96 24.91
CA THR A 46 -2.99 3.59 25.24
C THR A 46 -4.48 3.43 25.53
N ILE A 47 -5.09 2.36 25.00
CA ILE A 47 -6.44 1.91 25.37
C ILE A 47 -6.36 1.37 26.80
N VAL A 48 -7.13 1.95 27.72
CA VAL A 48 -7.13 1.53 29.13
C VAL A 48 -8.37 0.73 29.53
N ALA A 49 -9.48 0.88 28.81
CA ALA A 49 -10.69 0.10 29.04
C ALA A 49 -11.45 -0.14 27.74
N VAL A 50 -12.05 -1.33 27.62
CA VAL A 50 -13.08 -1.70 26.64
C VAL A 50 -14.10 -2.52 27.40
N ALA A 51 -15.33 -2.04 27.52
CA ALA A 51 -16.39 -2.70 28.29
C ALA A 51 -17.78 -2.30 27.77
N HIS A 52 -18.83 -3.03 28.19
CA HIS A 52 -20.20 -2.66 27.85
C HIS A 52 -20.52 -1.22 28.29
N ARG A 53 -20.00 -0.81 29.45
CA ARG A 53 -20.04 0.57 29.97
C ARG A 53 -18.73 0.86 30.70
N VAL A 54 -18.15 2.02 30.43
CA VAL A 54 -16.99 2.55 31.14
C VAL A 54 -17.44 3.74 32.00
N ASP A 55 -17.34 3.60 33.32
CA ASP A 55 -17.64 4.69 34.25
C ASP A 55 -16.39 5.58 34.40
N GLY A 56 -16.63 6.88 34.59
CA GLY A 56 -15.58 7.88 34.74
C GLY A 56 -15.78 9.11 33.86
N THR A 57 -14.93 10.10 34.08
CA THR A 57 -14.87 11.37 33.35
C THR A 57 -13.76 11.36 32.31
N ALA A 58 -13.91 12.10 31.22
CA ALA A 58 -12.88 12.24 30.20
C ALA A 58 -12.73 13.70 29.77
N THR A 59 -11.52 14.07 29.37
CA THR A 59 -11.24 15.38 28.76
C THR A 59 -12.07 15.57 27.49
N ARG A 60 -12.21 14.52 26.69
CA ARG A 60 -13.05 14.48 25.50
C ARG A 60 -13.94 13.23 25.54
N THR A 61 -15.24 13.41 25.37
CA THR A 61 -16.20 12.31 25.18
C THR A 61 -16.79 12.39 23.76
N ILE A 62 -16.83 11.26 23.07
CA ILE A 62 -17.46 11.09 21.75
C ILE A 62 -18.60 10.09 21.91
N ASP A 63 -19.80 10.48 21.55
CA ASP A 63 -20.93 9.56 21.41
C ASP A 63 -20.89 8.95 20.00
N ALA A 64 -20.60 7.67 19.92
CA ALA A 64 -20.50 6.94 18.65
C ALA A 64 -21.85 6.74 17.95
N ARG A 65 -22.99 6.95 18.64
CA ARG A 65 -24.34 6.84 18.07
C ARG A 65 -24.56 5.54 17.29
N ASP A 66 -24.06 4.44 17.83
CA ASP A 66 -24.12 3.11 17.20
C ASP A 66 -23.29 2.95 15.91
N HIS A 67 -22.38 3.90 15.61
CA HIS A 67 -21.41 3.73 14.55
C HIS A 67 -20.35 2.66 14.93
N VAL A 68 -19.62 2.20 13.93
CA VAL A 68 -18.58 1.18 14.12
C VAL A 68 -17.31 1.83 14.63
N LEU A 69 -16.84 1.35 15.80
CA LEU A 69 -15.50 1.60 16.31
C LEU A 69 -14.62 0.38 16.02
N ALA A 70 -13.53 0.61 15.29
CA ALA A 70 -12.56 -0.41 14.94
C ALA A 70 -11.13 0.07 15.24
N PRO A 71 -10.12 -0.84 15.27
CA PRO A 71 -8.73 -0.43 15.23
C PRO A 71 -8.45 0.38 13.98
N GLY A 72 -7.54 1.35 14.05
CA GLY A 72 -7.06 2.07 12.89
C GLY A 72 -6.47 1.11 11.84
N PHE A 73 -6.75 1.36 10.58
CA PHE A 73 -6.34 0.47 9.50
C PHE A 73 -4.83 0.55 9.26
N ILE A 74 -4.24 -0.58 8.89
CA ILE A 74 -2.81 -0.77 8.62
C ILE A 74 -2.64 -1.14 7.16
N ASP A 75 -1.93 -0.32 6.41
CA ASP A 75 -1.62 -0.54 5.01
C ASP A 75 -0.17 -0.99 4.84
N LEU A 76 0.05 -2.28 4.53
CA LEU A 76 1.38 -2.86 4.36
C LEU A 76 2.01 -2.56 2.99
N HIS A 77 1.29 -1.89 2.09
CA HIS A 77 1.77 -1.66 0.74
C HIS A 77 1.42 -0.26 0.27
N THR A 78 2.35 0.69 0.48
CA THR A 78 2.18 2.07 0.03
C THR A 78 3.44 2.62 -0.65
N HIS A 79 3.26 3.60 -1.53
CA HIS A 79 4.31 4.42 -2.11
C HIS A 79 4.34 5.81 -1.45
N ALA A 80 4.25 5.84 -0.13
CA ALA A 80 4.04 7.05 0.67
C ALA A 80 5.15 8.10 0.49
N ARG A 81 6.40 7.68 0.25
CA ARG A 81 7.54 8.61 0.04
C ARG A 81 7.30 9.61 -1.09
N ARG A 82 6.40 9.30 -2.03
CA ARG A 82 6.08 10.19 -3.16
C ARG A 82 5.34 11.45 -2.77
N GLY A 83 4.86 11.56 -1.54
CA GLY A 83 4.13 12.74 -1.11
C GLY A 83 4.12 13.02 0.37
N ILE A 84 4.60 12.11 1.24
CA ILE A 84 4.50 12.24 2.70
C ILE A 84 5.21 13.48 3.25
N PHE A 85 6.24 13.97 2.57
CA PHE A 85 6.94 15.19 2.96
C PHE A 85 6.28 16.47 2.46
N ASP A 86 5.42 16.37 1.44
CA ASP A 86 4.64 17.49 0.91
C ASP A 86 3.29 17.60 1.62
N VAL A 87 2.69 16.45 2.00
CA VAL A 87 1.41 16.34 2.71
C VAL A 87 1.59 15.43 3.93
N PRO A 88 2.25 15.91 5.01
CA PRO A 88 2.54 15.09 6.19
C PRO A 88 1.30 14.61 6.93
N SER A 89 0.14 15.22 6.70
CA SER A 89 -1.15 14.75 7.19
C SER A 89 -1.62 13.47 6.51
N ALA A 90 -1.12 13.17 5.30
CA ALA A 90 -1.59 12.05 4.49
C ALA A 90 -3.12 11.98 4.43
N ASP A 91 -3.76 13.10 4.09
CA ASP A 91 -5.23 13.29 4.17
C ASP A 91 -6.00 12.17 3.46
N ASN A 92 -5.50 11.73 2.32
CA ASN A 92 -6.12 10.67 1.53
C ASN A 92 -6.09 9.30 2.24
N TYR A 93 -5.18 9.07 3.20
CA TYR A 93 -5.11 7.87 4.02
C TYR A 93 -5.94 8.00 5.30
N ILE A 94 -5.68 9.06 6.09
CA ILE A 94 -6.37 9.19 7.39
C ILE A 94 -7.88 9.35 7.24
N ARG A 95 -8.37 9.97 6.15
CA ARG A 95 -9.81 10.07 5.86
C ARG A 95 -10.47 8.74 5.48
N GLN A 96 -9.69 7.69 5.24
CA GLN A 96 -10.17 6.31 5.08
C GLN A 96 -10.08 5.49 6.38
N GLY A 97 -9.54 6.07 7.47
CA GLY A 97 -9.30 5.37 8.74
C GLY A 97 -7.93 4.70 8.83
N VAL A 98 -7.01 4.96 7.89
CA VAL A 98 -5.65 4.39 7.91
C VAL A 98 -4.79 5.17 8.91
N THR A 99 -4.22 4.46 9.88
CA THR A 99 -3.38 5.02 10.95
C THR A 99 -1.92 4.61 10.86
N THR A 100 -1.63 3.58 10.06
CA THR A 100 -0.26 3.07 9.86
C THR A 100 -0.04 2.70 8.39
N ILE A 101 1.06 3.17 7.81
CA ILE A 101 1.44 2.94 6.42
C ILE A 101 2.86 2.38 6.33
N PHE A 102 3.08 1.44 5.40
CA PHE A 102 4.38 0.84 5.14
C PHE A 102 4.92 1.29 3.78
N GLU A 103 6.11 1.87 3.79
CA GLU A 103 6.86 2.29 2.60
C GLU A 103 7.85 1.19 2.18
N GLY A 104 8.39 1.31 0.97
CA GLY A 104 9.44 0.44 0.46
C GLY A 104 9.00 -0.90 -0.10
N PRO A 105 7.74 -1.07 -0.59
CA PRO A 105 7.35 -2.27 -1.32
C PRO A 105 8.00 -2.33 -2.71
N ASP A 106 7.72 -3.40 -3.46
CA ASP A 106 8.08 -3.60 -4.87
C ASP A 106 9.59 -3.49 -5.15
N GLY A 107 10.40 -3.86 -4.15
CA GLY A 107 11.86 -3.88 -4.27
C GLY A 107 12.52 -2.50 -4.31
N SER A 108 11.77 -1.44 -4.04
CA SER A 108 12.28 -0.07 -4.10
C SER A 108 12.01 0.68 -2.80
N SER A 109 13.04 0.95 -2.01
CA SER A 109 12.94 1.66 -0.73
C SER A 109 13.79 2.94 -0.72
N PRO A 110 13.55 3.87 0.21
CA PRO A 110 14.57 4.86 0.58
C PRO A 110 15.87 4.16 1.02
N TYR A 111 17.00 4.79 0.76
CA TYR A 111 18.31 4.29 1.19
C TYR A 111 19.25 5.45 1.50
N PRO A 112 19.95 5.46 2.66
CA PRO A 112 19.75 4.56 3.80
C PRO A 112 18.42 4.85 4.54
N LEU A 113 17.77 3.82 5.11
CA LEU A 113 16.49 3.97 5.83
C LEU A 113 16.61 4.87 7.06
N ARG A 114 17.75 4.83 7.76
CA ARG A 114 17.99 5.70 8.93
C ARG A 114 17.79 7.19 8.61
N ASP A 115 18.22 7.63 7.42
CA ASP A 115 18.12 9.03 7.02
C ASP A 115 16.66 9.38 6.65
N PHE A 116 15.95 8.47 6.02
CA PHE A 116 14.52 8.59 5.76
C PHE A 116 13.73 8.67 7.06
N PHE A 117 14.00 7.81 8.02
CA PHE A 117 13.36 7.81 9.33
C PHE A 117 13.66 9.08 10.12
N ALA A 118 14.91 9.56 10.14
CA ALA A 118 15.27 10.82 10.77
C ALA A 118 14.52 12.02 10.14
N ARG A 119 14.34 12.01 8.82
CA ARG A 119 13.55 13.02 8.12
C ARG A 119 12.08 12.97 8.51
N LEU A 120 11.48 11.77 8.62
CA LEU A 120 10.09 11.59 9.07
C LEU A 120 9.89 12.10 10.50
N GLU A 121 10.79 11.75 11.42
CA GLU A 121 10.75 12.20 12.83
C GLU A 121 10.80 13.73 12.94
N LYS A 122 11.60 14.39 12.10
CA LYS A 122 11.66 15.84 12.02
C LYS A 122 10.40 16.45 11.39
N THR A 123 9.87 15.85 10.34
CA THR A 123 8.68 16.33 9.63
C THR A 123 7.42 16.18 10.47
N LYS A 124 7.31 15.09 11.21
CA LYS A 124 6.11 14.63 11.94
C LYS A 124 4.92 14.39 11.00
N THR A 125 4.32 13.24 11.08
CA THR A 125 3.22 12.81 10.21
C THR A 125 1.95 12.54 11.02
N SER A 126 0.78 12.56 10.39
CA SER A 126 -0.43 12.11 11.07
C SER A 126 -0.47 10.59 11.23
N PRO A 127 -0.25 9.75 10.19
CA PRO A 127 -0.15 8.30 10.36
C PRO A 127 1.23 7.89 10.90
N ASN A 128 1.29 6.71 11.50
CA ASN A 128 2.55 6.01 11.74
C ASN A 128 3.15 5.56 10.41
N VAL A 129 4.47 5.54 10.31
CA VAL A 129 5.20 5.13 9.10
C VAL A 129 6.23 4.07 9.44
N ALA A 130 6.22 2.98 8.69
CA ALA A 130 7.21 1.90 8.72
C ALA A 130 7.81 1.71 7.32
N SER A 131 8.84 0.88 7.17
CA SER A 131 9.42 0.59 5.87
C SER A 131 9.97 -0.83 5.76
N PHE A 132 10.03 -1.32 4.52
CA PHE A 132 10.82 -2.48 4.11
C PHE A 132 12.13 -2.00 3.47
N VAL A 133 13.14 -2.88 3.40
CA VAL A 133 14.32 -2.68 2.56
C VAL A 133 14.06 -3.27 1.17
N GLY A 134 14.27 -2.47 0.14
CA GLY A 134 14.04 -2.87 -1.27
C GLY A 134 15.22 -3.63 -1.87
N GLN A 135 15.02 -4.87 -2.31
CA GLN A 135 16.04 -5.68 -2.97
C GLN A 135 16.59 -5.00 -4.24
N GLY A 136 15.70 -4.39 -5.04
CA GLY A 136 16.12 -3.65 -6.23
C GLY A 136 16.98 -2.44 -5.89
N THR A 137 16.66 -1.72 -4.80
CA THR A 137 17.51 -0.63 -4.29
C THR A 137 18.89 -1.15 -3.87
N VAL A 138 18.93 -2.22 -3.07
CA VAL A 138 20.19 -2.84 -2.64
C VAL A 138 21.03 -3.30 -3.82
N ARG A 139 20.39 -3.91 -4.84
CA ARG A 139 21.08 -4.36 -6.06
C ARG A 139 21.60 -3.18 -6.88
N GLU A 140 20.80 -2.11 -7.02
CA GLU A 140 21.23 -0.91 -7.78
C GLU A 140 22.44 -0.22 -7.15
N GLU A 141 22.54 -0.21 -5.81
CA GLU A 141 23.70 0.31 -5.06
C GLU A 141 24.99 -0.49 -5.29
N VAL A 142 24.89 -1.77 -5.61
CA VAL A 142 26.08 -2.65 -5.75
C VAL A 142 26.41 -2.94 -7.21
N LEU A 143 25.42 -3.24 -8.04
CA LEU A 143 25.59 -3.66 -9.44
C LEU A 143 25.06 -2.64 -10.45
N GLY A 144 24.40 -1.58 -10.01
CA GLY A 144 23.62 -0.73 -10.90
C GLY A 144 22.49 -1.51 -11.58
N ARG A 145 22.24 -1.20 -12.83
CA ARG A 145 21.19 -1.84 -13.65
C ARG A 145 21.74 -2.86 -14.64
N ALA A 146 22.79 -3.58 -14.27
CA ALA A 146 23.41 -4.58 -15.12
C ALA A 146 22.59 -5.88 -15.17
N ASP A 147 22.41 -6.43 -16.38
CA ASP A 147 21.76 -7.73 -16.61
C ASP A 147 22.81 -8.86 -16.50
N ARG A 148 23.23 -9.17 -15.29
CA ARG A 148 24.13 -10.26 -14.95
C ARG A 148 23.94 -10.75 -13.51
N LYS A 149 24.45 -11.93 -13.21
CA LYS A 149 24.51 -12.41 -11.82
C LYS A 149 25.50 -11.58 -11.00
N ALA A 150 25.24 -11.45 -9.71
CA ALA A 150 26.20 -10.90 -8.76
C ALA A 150 27.39 -11.84 -8.59
N THR A 151 28.59 -11.27 -8.39
CA THR A 151 29.74 -12.04 -7.90
C THR A 151 29.54 -12.41 -6.41
N ALA A 152 30.38 -13.29 -5.88
CA ALA A 152 30.31 -13.65 -4.46
C ALA A 152 30.55 -12.43 -3.55
N GLU A 153 31.45 -11.53 -3.91
CA GLU A 153 31.77 -10.30 -3.17
C GLU A 153 30.60 -9.31 -3.24
N GLU A 154 29.99 -9.15 -4.42
CA GLU A 154 28.82 -8.28 -4.60
C GLU A 154 27.64 -8.80 -3.79
N LEU A 155 27.38 -10.11 -3.80
CA LEU A 155 26.34 -10.74 -2.99
C LEU A 155 26.60 -10.53 -1.50
N ALA A 156 27.85 -10.71 -1.05
CA ALA A 156 28.22 -10.47 0.35
C ALA A 156 27.98 -9.01 0.74
N ARG A 157 28.29 -8.05 -0.12
CA ARG A 157 28.02 -6.62 0.09
C ARG A 157 26.52 -6.33 0.16
N MET A 158 25.71 -6.90 -0.73
CA MET A 158 24.25 -6.76 -0.68
C MET A 158 23.66 -7.33 0.63
N LYS A 159 24.16 -8.49 1.07
CA LYS A 159 23.76 -9.11 2.36
C LYS A 159 24.07 -8.19 3.54
N GLU A 160 25.21 -7.49 3.52
CA GLU A 160 25.57 -6.54 4.58
C GLU A 160 24.67 -5.31 4.57
N ILE A 161 24.32 -4.77 3.38
CA ILE A 161 23.37 -3.67 3.27
C ILE A 161 22.00 -4.10 3.84
N VAL A 162 21.46 -5.26 3.44
CA VAL A 162 20.18 -5.77 4.00
C VAL A 162 20.27 -5.89 5.52
N ARG A 163 21.37 -6.42 6.05
CA ARG A 163 21.57 -6.56 7.51
C ARG A 163 21.57 -5.21 8.23
N GLN A 164 22.23 -4.21 7.64
CA GLN A 164 22.25 -2.87 8.22
C GLN A 164 20.88 -2.20 8.20
N GLU A 165 20.18 -2.25 7.07
CA GLU A 165 18.83 -1.67 6.94
C GLU A 165 17.82 -2.34 7.88
N MET A 166 17.93 -3.67 8.09
CA MET A 166 17.14 -4.39 9.09
C MET A 166 17.44 -3.92 10.51
N ARG A 167 18.71 -3.67 10.86
CA ARG A 167 19.11 -3.11 12.16
C ARG A 167 18.64 -1.67 12.34
N ASP A 168 18.54 -0.92 11.26
CA ASP A 168 18.02 0.46 11.27
C ASP A 168 16.49 0.49 11.43
N GLY A 169 15.83 -0.68 11.42
CA GLY A 169 14.42 -0.84 11.78
C GLY A 169 13.50 -1.25 10.63
N ALA A 170 14.03 -1.75 9.52
CA ALA A 170 13.20 -2.31 8.44
C ALA A 170 12.40 -3.54 8.92
N PHE A 171 11.19 -3.72 8.41
CA PHE A 171 10.31 -4.83 8.77
C PHE A 171 10.57 -6.11 7.95
N GLY A 172 11.43 -6.03 6.95
CA GLY A 172 11.76 -7.15 6.09
C GLY A 172 12.29 -6.72 4.74
N LEU A 173 12.43 -7.68 3.83
CA LEU A 173 12.89 -7.50 2.46
C LEU A 173 11.69 -7.39 1.52
N SER A 174 11.63 -6.35 0.70
CA SER A 174 10.71 -6.29 -0.42
C SER A 174 11.41 -6.61 -1.74
N THR A 175 10.72 -7.28 -2.66
CA THR A 175 11.18 -7.52 -4.02
C THR A 175 10.20 -6.99 -5.06
N GLY A 176 10.72 -6.55 -6.19
CA GLY A 176 9.96 -6.16 -7.37
C GLY A 176 10.59 -6.79 -8.60
N LEU A 177 10.39 -8.10 -8.74
CA LEU A 177 11.07 -8.91 -9.75
C LEU A 177 10.59 -8.63 -11.20
N TYR A 178 9.56 -7.82 -11.33
CA TYR A 178 9.11 -7.25 -12.60
C TYR A 178 9.97 -6.06 -13.04
N TYR A 179 10.46 -5.27 -12.10
CA TYR A 179 11.16 -4.01 -12.35
C TYR A 179 12.67 -4.20 -12.43
N VAL A 180 13.35 -3.46 -13.34
CA VAL A 180 14.81 -3.40 -13.41
C VAL A 180 15.35 -2.55 -12.24
N PRO A 181 16.35 -3.05 -11.47
CA PRO A 181 17.20 -4.22 -11.72
C PRO A 181 16.69 -5.55 -11.14
N GLY A 182 15.60 -5.57 -10.39
CA GLY A 182 15.04 -6.80 -9.80
C GLY A 182 14.73 -7.89 -10.84
N ALA A 183 14.31 -7.49 -12.06
CA ALA A 183 14.01 -8.41 -13.16
C ALA A 183 15.23 -9.24 -13.62
N PHE A 184 16.45 -8.74 -13.40
CA PHE A 184 17.71 -9.41 -13.75
C PHE A 184 18.24 -10.30 -12.61
N THR A 185 17.50 -10.38 -11.50
CA THR A 185 17.94 -11.11 -10.32
C THR A 185 17.51 -12.57 -10.39
N PRO A 186 18.44 -13.53 -10.29
CA PRO A 186 18.10 -14.95 -10.10
C PRO A 186 17.42 -15.18 -8.75
N SER A 187 16.50 -16.15 -8.67
CA SER A 187 15.80 -16.47 -7.43
C SER A 187 16.75 -16.86 -6.29
N GLU A 188 17.87 -17.52 -6.61
CA GLU A 188 18.90 -17.92 -5.63
C GLU A 188 19.55 -16.71 -4.94
N GLU A 189 19.80 -15.62 -5.67
CA GLU A 189 20.32 -14.36 -5.11
C GLU A 189 19.29 -13.74 -4.16
N VAL A 190 18.02 -13.72 -4.56
CA VAL A 190 16.94 -13.21 -3.71
C VAL A 190 16.80 -14.03 -2.42
N ILE A 191 16.86 -15.36 -2.52
CA ILE A 191 16.78 -16.29 -1.38
C ILE A 191 17.91 -16.01 -0.36
N GLU A 192 19.13 -15.76 -0.84
CA GLU A 192 20.25 -15.41 0.05
C GLU A 192 20.02 -14.09 0.80
N LEU A 193 19.44 -13.08 0.16
CA LEU A 193 19.09 -11.82 0.82
C LEU A 193 17.90 -12.00 1.78
N ALA A 194 16.91 -12.81 1.39
CA ALA A 194 15.75 -13.14 2.21
C ALA A 194 16.15 -13.86 3.50
N ARG A 195 17.14 -14.77 3.46
CA ARG A 195 17.70 -15.41 4.66
C ARG A 195 18.24 -14.40 5.66
N VAL A 196 18.97 -13.38 5.18
CA VAL A 196 19.50 -12.32 6.06
C VAL A 196 18.35 -11.57 6.75
N ALA A 197 17.30 -11.23 6.00
CA ALA A 197 16.13 -10.58 6.60
C ALA A 197 15.40 -11.51 7.60
N GLY A 198 15.28 -12.81 7.27
CA GLY A 198 14.67 -13.83 8.12
C GLY A 198 15.44 -14.08 9.42
N GLU A 199 16.78 -14.13 9.39
CA GLU A 199 17.65 -14.24 10.56
C GLU A 199 17.43 -13.09 11.56
N LEU A 200 17.04 -11.92 11.08
CA LEU A 200 16.69 -10.74 11.87
C LEU A 200 15.18 -10.62 12.12
N GLY A 201 14.43 -11.71 11.91
CA GLY A 201 13.01 -11.80 12.19
C GLY A 201 12.12 -11.06 11.19
N GLY A 202 12.63 -10.57 10.08
CA GLY A 202 11.87 -9.89 9.03
C GLY A 202 10.97 -10.81 8.22
N ILE A 203 10.15 -10.19 7.37
CA ILE A 203 9.31 -10.89 6.38
C ILE A 203 9.81 -10.60 4.96
N HIS A 204 9.37 -11.40 3.99
CA HIS A 204 9.52 -11.11 2.56
C HIS A 204 8.18 -10.69 1.98
N ILE A 205 8.17 -9.62 1.16
CA ILE A 205 7.00 -9.23 0.36
C ILE A 205 7.43 -9.07 -1.10
N SER A 206 6.61 -9.48 -2.05
CA SER A 206 6.99 -9.53 -3.46
C SER A 206 5.93 -9.00 -4.42
N HIS A 207 6.27 -7.95 -5.17
CA HIS A 207 5.72 -7.77 -6.51
C HIS A 207 6.25 -8.89 -7.40
N GLN A 208 5.35 -9.69 -7.94
CA GLN A 208 5.71 -10.88 -8.69
C GLN A 208 6.46 -10.54 -9.98
N ARG A 209 7.30 -11.48 -10.47
CA ARG A 209 8.07 -11.33 -11.70
C ARG A 209 7.20 -11.15 -12.94
N ASP A 210 6.02 -11.79 -12.94
CA ASP A 210 5.03 -11.73 -14.01
C ASP A 210 3.63 -11.83 -13.40
N GLU A 211 2.73 -10.96 -13.80
CA GLU A 211 1.33 -10.93 -13.35
C GLU A 211 0.36 -11.30 -14.48
N THR A 212 0.90 -11.79 -15.59
CA THR A 212 0.19 -12.12 -16.84
C THR A 212 0.26 -13.63 -17.12
N ALA A 213 0.77 -14.05 -18.25
CA ALA A 213 0.82 -15.45 -18.68
C ALA A 213 1.61 -16.38 -17.75
N LYS A 214 2.62 -15.86 -17.06
CA LYS A 214 3.48 -16.63 -16.14
C LYS A 214 3.19 -16.35 -14.67
N VAL A 215 2.02 -15.81 -14.33
CA VAL A 215 1.66 -15.46 -12.95
C VAL A 215 1.76 -16.67 -12.00
N ARG A 216 1.41 -17.87 -12.46
CA ARG A 216 1.51 -19.11 -11.66
C ARG A 216 2.96 -19.42 -11.27
N ASP A 217 3.90 -19.23 -12.19
CA ASP A 217 5.33 -19.47 -11.94
C ASP A 217 5.89 -18.41 -10.99
N SER A 218 5.44 -17.18 -11.13
CA SER A 218 5.83 -16.07 -10.25
C SER A 218 5.32 -16.26 -8.81
N VAL A 219 4.11 -16.81 -8.64
CA VAL A 219 3.60 -17.17 -7.31
C VAL A 219 4.42 -18.31 -6.70
N ARG A 220 4.78 -19.34 -7.50
CA ARG A 220 5.70 -20.41 -7.04
C ARG A 220 7.05 -19.85 -6.64
N GLU A 221 7.60 -18.89 -7.40
CA GLU A 221 8.86 -18.22 -7.07
C GLU A 221 8.77 -17.50 -5.73
N THR A 222 7.70 -16.73 -5.49
CA THR A 222 7.47 -16.04 -4.21
C THR A 222 7.37 -17.01 -3.04
N ILE A 223 6.64 -18.13 -3.21
CA ILE A 223 6.54 -19.20 -2.21
C ILE A 223 7.91 -19.81 -1.94
N ARG A 224 8.68 -20.15 -3.00
CA ARG A 224 10.03 -20.71 -2.91
C ARG A 224 10.99 -19.79 -2.15
N ILE A 225 10.94 -18.48 -2.40
CA ILE A 225 11.77 -17.50 -1.69
C ILE A 225 11.47 -17.54 -0.18
N GLY A 226 10.20 -17.62 0.21
CA GLY A 226 9.82 -17.75 1.62
C GLY A 226 10.28 -19.07 2.23
N GLU A 227 10.05 -20.18 1.54
CA GLU A 227 10.38 -21.53 2.01
C GLU A 227 11.90 -21.74 2.17
N GLU A 228 12.69 -21.43 1.13
CA GLU A 228 14.14 -21.58 1.15
C GLU A 228 14.84 -20.44 1.91
N GLY A 229 14.26 -19.23 1.93
CA GLY A 229 14.72 -18.10 2.73
C GLY A 229 14.38 -18.25 4.22
N ARG A 230 13.50 -19.19 4.60
CA ARG A 230 13.07 -19.49 5.98
C ARG A 230 12.47 -18.28 6.69
N LEU A 231 11.59 -17.54 5.98
CA LEU A 231 10.89 -16.41 6.55
C LEU A 231 9.45 -16.36 6.04
N PRO A 232 8.55 -15.71 6.78
CA PRO A 232 7.20 -15.45 6.27
C PRO A 232 7.25 -14.69 4.95
N THR A 233 6.45 -15.10 3.96
CA THR A 233 6.42 -14.45 2.62
C THR A 233 5.03 -13.97 2.25
N GLN A 234 4.94 -12.98 1.38
CA GLN A 234 3.70 -12.37 0.93
C GLN A 234 3.75 -12.04 -0.56
N ALA A 235 2.79 -12.56 -1.32
CA ALA A 235 2.56 -12.12 -2.69
C ALA A 235 1.74 -10.82 -2.66
N THR A 236 2.35 -9.68 -3.02
CA THR A 236 1.71 -8.37 -2.88
C THR A 236 0.78 -8.07 -4.04
N HIS A 237 -0.22 -7.20 -3.81
CA HIS A 237 -1.23 -6.72 -4.77
C HIS A 237 -1.64 -7.81 -5.77
N MET A 238 -1.95 -9.00 -5.23
CA MET A 238 -2.24 -10.20 -6.02
C MET A 238 -3.27 -9.93 -7.11
N LYS A 239 -2.90 -10.19 -8.34
CA LYS A 239 -3.75 -9.98 -9.51
C LYS A 239 -3.39 -10.93 -10.64
N VAL A 240 -4.31 -11.03 -11.61
CA VAL A 240 -4.08 -11.68 -12.90
C VAL A 240 -4.42 -10.67 -13.98
N MET A 241 -3.45 -10.31 -14.80
CA MET A 241 -3.59 -9.28 -15.81
C MET A 241 -3.66 -9.85 -17.23
N GLY A 242 -4.39 -9.12 -18.09
CA GLY A 242 -4.58 -9.46 -19.50
C GLY A 242 -5.72 -10.46 -19.72
N ALA A 243 -6.62 -10.14 -20.64
CA ALA A 243 -7.83 -10.92 -20.90
C ALA A 243 -7.58 -12.42 -21.15
N PRO A 244 -6.49 -12.83 -21.85
CA PRO A 244 -6.21 -14.26 -22.03
C PRO A 244 -5.95 -15.04 -20.74
N ASN A 245 -5.64 -14.34 -19.63
CA ASN A 245 -5.26 -14.94 -18.35
C ASN A 245 -6.38 -14.89 -17.31
N TRP A 246 -7.48 -14.20 -17.56
CA TRP A 246 -8.59 -14.04 -16.63
C TRP A 246 -9.14 -15.39 -16.15
N GLY A 247 -9.55 -15.45 -14.91
CA GLY A 247 -9.90 -16.70 -14.21
C GLY A 247 -8.70 -17.40 -13.55
N GLY A 248 -7.46 -17.01 -13.90
CA GLY A 248 -6.23 -17.61 -13.39
C GLY A 248 -6.01 -17.45 -11.90
N SER A 249 -6.76 -16.55 -11.23
CA SER A 249 -6.71 -16.42 -9.77
C SER A 249 -7.11 -17.70 -9.04
N ALA A 250 -7.94 -18.56 -9.63
CA ALA A 250 -8.26 -19.86 -9.05
C ALA A 250 -7.01 -20.73 -8.86
N ASP A 251 -6.11 -20.74 -9.84
CA ASP A 251 -4.86 -21.50 -9.76
C ASP A 251 -3.84 -20.87 -8.82
N THR A 252 -3.71 -19.53 -8.85
CA THR A 252 -2.76 -18.84 -7.95
C THR A 252 -3.14 -19.00 -6.49
N LEU A 253 -4.43 -18.93 -6.15
CA LEU A 253 -4.93 -19.20 -4.80
C LEU A 253 -4.70 -20.65 -4.38
N ARG A 254 -4.95 -21.62 -5.27
CA ARG A 254 -4.66 -23.02 -5.01
C ARG A 254 -3.17 -23.26 -4.69
N LEU A 255 -2.25 -22.61 -5.40
CA LEU A 255 -0.81 -22.67 -5.09
C LEU A 255 -0.48 -22.15 -3.69
N VAL A 256 -1.13 -21.06 -3.27
CA VAL A 256 -0.98 -20.52 -1.91
C VAL A 256 -1.54 -21.50 -0.87
N ASP A 257 -2.72 -22.08 -1.11
CA ASP A 257 -3.32 -23.06 -0.19
C ASP A 257 -2.47 -24.33 -0.05
N GLU A 258 -1.96 -24.85 -1.17
CA GLU A 258 -1.05 -26.00 -1.18
C GLU A 258 0.25 -25.72 -0.40
N ALA A 259 0.81 -24.50 -0.54
CA ALA A 259 2.00 -24.09 0.20
C ALA A 259 1.70 -23.98 1.71
N ARG A 260 0.58 -23.37 2.07
CA ARG A 260 0.13 -23.27 3.47
C ARG A 260 -0.14 -24.64 4.09
N ALA A 261 -0.73 -25.56 3.34
CA ALA A 261 -0.97 -26.95 3.79
C ALA A 261 0.35 -27.70 4.07
N ARG A 262 1.46 -27.33 3.40
CA ARG A 262 2.82 -27.85 3.68
C ARG A 262 3.53 -27.13 4.83
N GLY A 263 2.90 -26.11 5.45
CA GLY A 263 3.47 -25.35 6.55
C GLY A 263 4.25 -24.09 6.14
N VAL A 264 4.21 -23.68 4.86
CA VAL A 264 4.83 -22.43 4.41
C VAL A 264 3.97 -21.25 4.88
N ASP A 265 4.57 -20.29 5.59
CA ASP A 265 3.87 -19.08 6.02
C ASP A 265 3.80 -18.07 4.86
N VAL A 266 2.85 -18.30 3.96
CA VAL A 266 2.56 -17.42 2.82
C VAL A 266 1.20 -16.76 2.95
N THR A 267 1.17 -15.44 2.66
CA THR A 267 -0.04 -14.59 2.59
C THR A 267 -0.06 -13.78 1.31
N MET A 268 -1.13 -13.03 1.13
CA MET A 268 -1.32 -12.12 0.00
C MET A 268 -1.87 -10.78 0.49
N ASP A 269 -1.73 -9.75 -0.32
CA ASP A 269 -2.54 -8.53 -0.20
C ASP A 269 -3.16 -8.15 -1.54
N GLN A 270 -4.14 -7.26 -1.51
CA GLN A 270 -4.84 -6.80 -2.70
C GLN A 270 -5.50 -5.43 -2.48
N TYR A 271 -5.54 -4.61 -3.54
CA TYR A 271 -6.42 -3.45 -3.63
C TYR A 271 -7.71 -3.79 -4.40
N PRO A 272 -8.87 -3.19 -4.05
CA PRO A 272 -10.19 -3.58 -4.55
C PRO A 272 -10.57 -2.89 -5.87
N TYR A 273 -9.70 -2.90 -6.88
CA TYR A 273 -9.91 -2.26 -8.18
C TYR A 273 -9.48 -3.18 -9.32
N THR A 274 -10.02 -2.94 -10.52
CA THR A 274 -9.78 -3.74 -11.73
C THR A 274 -8.73 -3.15 -12.67
N ALA A 275 -7.98 -2.13 -12.21
CA ALA A 275 -6.88 -1.55 -12.95
C ALA A 275 -5.62 -1.51 -12.06
N SER A 276 -4.45 -1.61 -12.67
CA SER A 276 -3.16 -1.43 -12.03
C SER A 276 -2.56 -0.06 -12.34
N SER A 277 -1.53 0.36 -11.59
CA SER A 277 -0.79 1.58 -11.92
C SER A 277 0.71 1.35 -11.76
N THR A 278 1.47 1.73 -12.79
CA THR A 278 2.94 1.72 -12.80
C THR A 278 3.47 2.63 -13.91
N SER A 279 4.80 2.76 -14.03
CA SER A 279 5.37 3.55 -15.11
C SER A 279 5.10 2.93 -16.48
N LEU A 280 4.79 3.76 -17.47
CA LEU A 280 4.56 3.35 -18.85
C LEU A 280 5.78 2.59 -19.41
N GLN A 281 6.99 3.04 -19.03
CA GLN A 281 8.25 2.39 -19.40
C GLN A 281 8.34 0.97 -18.84
N ALA A 282 8.06 0.75 -17.57
CA ALA A 282 8.10 -0.58 -16.96
C ALA A 282 7.02 -1.49 -17.56
N ALA A 283 5.83 -0.95 -17.83
CA ALA A 283 4.71 -1.70 -18.38
C ALA A 283 4.94 -2.16 -19.83
N LEU A 284 5.55 -1.32 -20.68
CA LEU A 284 5.55 -1.55 -22.13
C LEU A 284 6.93 -1.88 -22.71
N ILE A 285 8.03 -1.36 -22.14
CA ILE A 285 9.38 -1.63 -22.67
C ILE A 285 9.91 -2.97 -22.15
N PRO A 286 10.45 -3.85 -23.00
CA PRO A 286 11.02 -5.12 -22.55
C PRO A 286 12.20 -4.88 -21.59
N GLN A 287 12.34 -5.71 -20.56
CA GLN A 287 13.32 -5.54 -19.49
C GLN A 287 14.76 -5.45 -20.02
N TRP A 288 15.13 -6.29 -21.01
CA TRP A 288 16.48 -6.26 -21.61
C TRP A 288 16.84 -4.87 -22.19
N ALA A 289 15.84 -4.13 -22.70
CA ALA A 289 16.07 -2.80 -23.25
C ALA A 289 16.30 -1.73 -22.17
N LEU A 290 15.99 -2.05 -20.90
CA LEU A 290 16.17 -1.16 -19.73
C LEU A 290 17.53 -1.36 -19.03
N GLU A 291 18.33 -2.34 -19.46
CA GLU A 291 19.68 -2.53 -18.97
C GLU A 291 20.51 -1.26 -19.13
N GLY A 292 21.29 -0.90 -18.11
CA GLY A 292 22.09 0.33 -18.10
C GLY A 292 21.29 1.61 -17.92
N GLY A 293 19.95 1.51 -17.80
CA GLY A 293 19.07 2.64 -17.49
C GLY A 293 18.65 3.48 -18.69
N ARG A 294 18.13 4.70 -18.38
CA ARG A 294 17.48 5.55 -19.38
C ARG A 294 18.39 5.96 -20.54
N ALA A 295 19.65 6.27 -20.29
CA ALA A 295 20.59 6.69 -21.34
C ALA A 295 20.79 5.59 -22.39
N GLU A 296 20.93 4.34 -21.93
CA GLU A 296 21.09 3.18 -22.81
C GLU A 296 19.80 2.84 -23.57
N LEU A 297 18.63 2.97 -22.91
CA LEU A 297 17.34 2.83 -23.61
C LEU A 297 17.23 3.84 -24.77
N LEU A 298 17.58 5.12 -24.55
CA LEU A 298 17.51 6.14 -25.59
C LEU A 298 18.47 5.87 -26.75
N LYS A 299 19.66 5.26 -26.51
CA LYS A 299 20.56 4.82 -27.58
C LYS A 299 19.91 3.69 -28.38
N ARG A 300 19.40 2.64 -27.70
CA ARG A 300 18.71 1.50 -28.33
C ARG A 300 17.53 1.94 -29.21
N LEU A 301 16.77 2.96 -28.77
CA LEU A 301 15.64 3.50 -29.53
C LEU A 301 16.06 4.31 -30.77
N ARG A 302 17.35 4.70 -30.92
CA ARG A 302 17.89 5.34 -32.12
C ARG A 302 18.36 4.33 -33.16
N GLU A 303 18.62 3.10 -32.78
CA GLU A 303 19.05 2.01 -33.66
C GLU A 303 17.82 1.37 -34.32
N PRO A 304 17.66 1.42 -35.67
CA PRO A 304 16.44 1.00 -36.34
C PRO A 304 15.99 -0.44 -36.03
N GLU A 305 16.93 -1.41 -36.03
CA GLU A 305 16.64 -2.83 -35.77
C GLU A 305 16.22 -3.06 -34.30
N THR A 306 16.94 -2.45 -33.38
CA THR A 306 16.66 -2.56 -31.94
C THR A 306 15.32 -1.88 -31.61
N LYS A 307 15.06 -0.70 -32.18
CA LYS A 307 13.77 -0.02 -32.06
C LYS A 307 12.62 -0.88 -32.58
N ALA A 308 12.81 -1.55 -33.73
CA ALA A 308 11.79 -2.44 -34.28
C ALA A 308 11.45 -3.60 -33.33
N LYS A 309 12.46 -4.20 -32.69
CA LYS A 309 12.26 -5.27 -31.68
C LYS A 309 11.52 -4.74 -30.44
N ILE A 310 11.91 -3.58 -29.92
CA ILE A 310 11.20 -2.93 -28.80
C ILE A 310 9.75 -2.64 -29.19
N ARG A 311 9.52 -2.05 -30.37
CA ARG A 311 8.19 -1.71 -30.88
C ARG A 311 7.28 -2.94 -30.97
N ALA A 312 7.79 -4.05 -31.48
CA ALA A 312 7.03 -5.31 -31.58
C ALA A 312 6.58 -5.80 -30.19
N THR A 313 7.47 -5.70 -29.18
CA THR A 313 7.10 -6.03 -27.78
C THR A 313 6.06 -5.07 -27.23
N VAL A 314 6.17 -3.76 -27.50
CA VAL A 314 5.18 -2.77 -27.04
C VAL A 314 3.80 -3.06 -27.63
N ILE A 315 3.73 -3.40 -28.92
CA ILE A 315 2.49 -3.81 -29.59
C ILE A 315 1.88 -5.04 -28.90
N ASP A 316 2.68 -6.10 -28.71
CA ASP A 316 2.21 -7.34 -28.07
C ASP A 316 1.68 -7.11 -26.65
N ARG A 317 2.38 -6.26 -25.87
CA ARG A 317 1.95 -5.90 -24.50
C ARG A 317 0.67 -5.07 -24.48
N ILE A 318 0.48 -4.14 -25.41
CA ILE A 318 -0.78 -3.40 -25.52
C ILE A 318 -1.93 -4.35 -25.92
N GLU A 319 -1.69 -5.30 -26.80
CA GLU A 319 -2.70 -6.25 -27.26
C GLU A 319 -3.10 -7.25 -26.16
N LYS A 320 -2.13 -7.86 -25.49
CA LYS A 320 -2.38 -9.05 -24.65
C LYS A 320 -2.35 -8.79 -23.15
N GLU A 321 -1.54 -7.82 -22.68
CA GLU A 321 -1.24 -7.68 -21.25
C GLU A 321 -1.87 -6.43 -20.62
N ARG A 322 -1.64 -5.26 -21.20
CA ARG A 322 -1.87 -3.97 -20.54
C ARG A 322 -3.03 -3.16 -21.10
N GLY A 323 -3.46 -3.43 -22.31
CA GLY A 323 -4.53 -2.69 -22.97
C GLY A 323 -5.68 -3.58 -23.46
N GLY A 324 -5.46 -4.89 -23.52
CA GLY A 324 -6.46 -5.82 -24.09
C GLY A 324 -6.81 -5.49 -25.54
N GLY A 325 -5.86 -4.92 -26.31
CA GLY A 325 -6.04 -4.49 -27.69
C GLY A 325 -6.69 -3.11 -27.87
N ASP A 326 -7.14 -2.46 -26.79
CA ASP A 326 -7.72 -1.11 -26.87
C ASP A 326 -6.80 -0.08 -26.14
N PRO A 327 -6.18 0.87 -26.86
CA PRO A 327 -5.36 1.91 -26.27
C PRO A 327 -6.10 2.83 -25.27
N LYS A 328 -7.43 2.85 -25.25
CA LYS A 328 -8.23 3.55 -24.22
C LYS A 328 -7.98 3.00 -22.82
N ASN A 329 -7.64 1.73 -22.72
CA ASN A 329 -7.39 1.05 -21.46
C ASN A 329 -6.05 1.41 -20.82
N ILE A 330 -5.24 2.28 -21.45
CA ILE A 330 -4.00 2.82 -20.93
C ILE A 330 -4.19 4.31 -20.68
N GLN A 331 -4.44 4.69 -19.43
CA GLN A 331 -4.66 6.07 -18.99
C GLN A 331 -3.38 6.63 -18.35
N PHE A 332 -3.12 7.92 -18.48
CA PHE A 332 -1.96 8.58 -17.88
C PHE A 332 -2.32 9.17 -16.52
N ALA A 333 -1.64 8.72 -15.49
CA ALA A 333 -1.77 9.27 -14.14
C ALA A 333 -0.98 10.58 -14.01
N SER A 334 0.27 10.60 -14.49
CA SER A 334 1.11 11.81 -14.50
C SER A 334 2.20 11.73 -15.56
N THR A 335 2.75 12.87 -15.94
CA THR A 335 3.94 12.95 -16.78
C THR A 335 4.89 14.04 -16.27
N SER A 336 6.20 13.83 -16.43
CA SER A 336 7.21 14.79 -15.99
C SER A 336 7.43 15.97 -16.94
N PHE A 337 6.76 16.01 -18.10
CA PHE A 337 7.04 16.97 -19.16
C PHE A 337 5.79 17.69 -19.69
N ASP A 338 4.58 17.18 -19.45
CA ASP A 338 3.33 17.78 -19.93
C ASP A 338 2.15 17.37 -19.02
N ALA A 339 1.87 18.19 -18.02
CA ALA A 339 0.78 17.96 -17.07
C ALA A 339 -0.61 17.88 -17.72
N THR A 340 -0.79 18.37 -18.96
CA THR A 340 -2.08 18.31 -19.66
C THR A 340 -2.46 16.91 -20.13
N LEU A 341 -1.52 15.96 -20.06
CA LEU A 341 -1.76 14.55 -20.37
C LEU A 341 -2.38 13.79 -19.21
N ALA A 342 -2.29 14.29 -17.97
CA ALA A 342 -2.88 13.65 -16.81
C ALA A 342 -4.40 13.47 -17.00
N GLY A 343 -4.89 12.26 -16.77
CA GLY A 343 -6.29 11.86 -16.97
C GLY A 343 -6.67 11.48 -18.42
N LYS A 344 -5.85 11.80 -19.42
CA LYS A 344 -6.06 11.34 -20.81
C LYS A 344 -5.61 9.88 -20.96
N ASN A 345 -6.10 9.23 -21.99
CA ASN A 345 -5.65 7.88 -22.35
C ASN A 345 -4.82 7.88 -23.65
N LEU A 346 -4.18 6.74 -23.91
CA LEU A 346 -3.27 6.60 -25.06
C LEU A 346 -4.01 6.77 -26.42
N ALA A 347 -5.29 6.36 -26.50
CA ALA A 347 -6.10 6.59 -27.71
C ALA A 347 -6.36 8.09 -27.96
N ASP A 348 -6.63 8.87 -26.91
CA ASP A 348 -6.87 10.32 -27.04
C ASP A 348 -5.61 11.03 -27.54
N VAL A 349 -4.45 10.65 -27.01
CA VAL A 349 -3.16 11.25 -27.44
C VAL A 349 -2.80 10.82 -28.86
N THR A 350 -3.09 9.59 -29.25
CA THR A 350 -2.90 9.11 -30.62
C THR A 350 -3.75 9.90 -31.62
N ARG A 351 -5.03 10.10 -31.30
CA ARG A 351 -5.97 10.90 -32.12
C ARG A 351 -5.56 12.37 -32.20
N ALA A 352 -5.13 12.95 -31.08
CA ALA A 352 -4.69 14.36 -31.03
C ALA A 352 -3.44 14.62 -31.89
N ARG A 353 -2.69 13.57 -32.26
CA ARG A 353 -1.57 13.65 -33.20
C ARG A 353 -1.99 13.47 -34.68
N GLY A 354 -3.29 13.37 -34.96
CA GLY A 354 -3.80 13.15 -36.31
C GLY A 354 -3.61 11.71 -36.82
N LEU A 355 -3.41 10.74 -35.92
CA LEU A 355 -3.19 9.35 -36.27
C LEU A 355 -4.46 8.51 -36.01
N ASP A 356 -4.70 7.52 -36.86
CA ASP A 356 -5.72 6.50 -36.59
C ASP A 356 -5.41 5.75 -35.29
N VAL A 357 -6.44 5.49 -34.48
CA VAL A 357 -6.29 4.79 -33.20
C VAL A 357 -6.16 3.28 -33.47
N THR A 358 -4.97 2.87 -33.85
CA THR A 358 -4.55 1.47 -33.98
C THR A 358 -3.54 1.14 -32.87
N VAL A 359 -3.39 -0.14 -32.52
CA VAL A 359 -2.36 -0.56 -31.55
C VAL A 359 -0.96 -0.19 -32.04
N ALA A 360 -0.71 -0.30 -33.35
CA ALA A 360 0.58 0.05 -33.96
C ALA A 360 0.93 1.54 -33.77
N ASN A 361 0.01 2.45 -34.09
CA ASN A 361 0.19 3.88 -33.92
C ASN A 361 0.28 4.26 -32.43
N ALA A 362 -0.54 3.64 -31.58
CA ALA A 362 -0.49 3.83 -30.13
C ALA A 362 0.86 3.39 -29.54
N ALA A 363 1.45 2.30 -30.02
CA ALA A 363 2.78 1.86 -29.61
C ALA A 363 3.86 2.90 -29.96
N ASP A 364 3.81 3.47 -31.16
CA ASP A 364 4.73 4.54 -31.57
C ASP A 364 4.58 5.79 -30.69
N VAL A 365 3.33 6.16 -30.38
CA VAL A 365 3.03 7.27 -29.47
C VAL A 365 3.55 6.97 -28.04
N ALA A 366 3.34 5.77 -27.53
CA ALA A 366 3.83 5.38 -26.20
C ALA A 366 5.37 5.45 -26.11
N ILE A 367 6.07 4.92 -27.13
CA ILE A 367 7.54 4.99 -27.22
C ILE A 367 8.00 6.45 -27.25
N ASP A 368 7.36 7.32 -28.06
CA ASP A 368 7.71 8.74 -28.10
C ASP A 368 7.51 9.42 -26.74
N LEU A 369 6.40 9.17 -26.06
CA LEU A 369 6.17 9.71 -24.70
C LEU A 369 7.24 9.27 -23.72
N ILE A 370 7.63 7.98 -23.74
CA ILE A 370 8.71 7.45 -22.91
C ILE A 370 10.05 8.14 -23.20
N THR A 371 10.33 8.50 -24.47
CA THR A 371 11.57 9.22 -24.80
C THR A 371 11.59 10.66 -24.26
N LYS A 372 10.45 11.29 -24.05
CA LYS A 372 10.33 12.66 -23.52
C LYS A 372 10.55 12.74 -22.02
N GLY A 373 10.09 11.74 -21.27
CA GLY A 373 10.22 11.76 -19.80
C GLY A 373 9.57 10.57 -19.10
N SER A 374 9.41 10.68 -17.80
CA SER A 374 8.65 9.70 -17.05
C SER A 374 7.15 9.89 -17.26
N VAL A 375 6.45 8.77 -17.42
CA VAL A 375 4.99 8.70 -17.54
C VAL A 375 4.50 7.63 -16.58
N GLN A 376 3.59 7.96 -15.67
CA GLN A 376 2.87 7.01 -14.85
C GLN A 376 1.56 6.65 -15.56
N GLY A 377 1.27 5.35 -15.65
CA GLY A 377 0.07 4.84 -16.33
C GLY A 377 -0.87 4.10 -15.38
N ILE A 378 -2.15 4.08 -15.76
CA ILE A 378 -3.19 3.24 -15.18
C ILE A 378 -3.61 2.27 -16.30
N PHE A 379 -3.64 0.97 -15.99
CA PHE A 379 -3.84 -0.09 -16.97
C PHE A 379 -5.08 -0.91 -16.60
N HIS A 380 -6.14 -0.76 -17.37
CA HIS A 380 -7.41 -1.48 -17.20
C HIS A 380 -7.30 -2.87 -17.85
N GLY A 381 -6.92 -3.87 -17.06
CA GLY A 381 -6.61 -5.21 -17.57
C GLY A 381 -6.92 -6.36 -16.63
N MET A 382 -7.74 -6.15 -15.58
CA MET A 382 -8.08 -7.16 -14.58
C MET A 382 -9.58 -7.49 -14.63
N ALA A 383 -9.93 -8.77 -14.43
CA ALA A 383 -11.32 -9.19 -14.29
C ALA A 383 -11.85 -8.93 -12.87
N GLY A 384 -13.09 -8.42 -12.76
CA GLY A 384 -13.74 -8.21 -11.47
C GLY A 384 -13.91 -9.50 -10.67
N GLU A 385 -14.20 -10.62 -11.33
CA GLU A 385 -14.33 -11.94 -10.70
C GLU A 385 -13.02 -12.43 -10.05
N ASP A 386 -11.87 -12.16 -10.68
CA ASP A 386 -10.57 -12.46 -10.10
C ASP A 386 -10.30 -11.60 -8.86
N VAL A 387 -10.63 -10.30 -8.93
CA VAL A 387 -10.52 -9.39 -7.79
C VAL A 387 -11.39 -9.88 -6.63
N GLU A 388 -12.65 -10.22 -6.86
CA GLU A 388 -13.57 -10.72 -5.83
C GLU A 388 -13.12 -12.06 -5.24
N ARG A 389 -12.59 -12.97 -6.06
CA ARG A 389 -12.11 -14.28 -5.61
C ARG A 389 -10.90 -14.14 -4.70
N ILE A 390 -9.94 -13.29 -5.06
CA ILE A 390 -8.75 -13.02 -4.25
C ILE A 390 -9.16 -12.31 -2.95
N LEU A 391 -10.07 -11.33 -3.02
CA LEU A 391 -10.52 -10.56 -1.86
C LEU A 391 -11.20 -11.43 -0.79
N ARG A 392 -11.96 -12.45 -1.22
CA ARG A 392 -12.60 -13.44 -0.32
C ARG A 392 -11.61 -14.35 0.37
N HIS A 393 -10.45 -14.59 -0.22
CA HIS A 393 -9.52 -15.60 0.28
C HIS A 393 -9.03 -15.25 1.70
N PRO A 394 -9.05 -16.19 2.67
CA PRO A 394 -8.74 -15.91 4.08
C PRO A 394 -7.29 -15.46 4.31
N ALA A 395 -6.35 -15.83 3.44
CA ALA A 395 -4.96 -15.41 3.51
C ALA A 395 -4.67 -14.09 2.76
N THR A 396 -5.69 -13.37 2.29
CA THR A 396 -5.55 -12.07 1.63
C THR A 396 -5.83 -10.92 2.59
N MET A 397 -4.89 -9.99 2.73
CA MET A 397 -5.04 -8.71 3.42
C MET A 397 -5.48 -7.63 2.43
N ILE A 398 -5.94 -6.50 2.96
CA ILE A 398 -6.22 -5.30 2.17
C ILE A 398 -5.00 -4.39 2.23
N ALA A 399 -4.54 -3.94 1.07
CA ALA A 399 -3.53 -2.91 0.94
C ALA A 399 -3.88 -1.98 -0.22
N SER A 400 -3.41 -0.74 -0.19
CA SER A 400 -3.81 0.24 -1.21
C SER A 400 -2.94 0.19 -2.45
N ASP A 401 -1.68 -0.12 -2.32
CA ASP A 401 -0.67 0.11 -3.36
C ASP A 401 -0.71 1.59 -3.86
N GLY A 402 -1.16 2.47 -2.95
CA GLY A 402 -1.41 3.89 -3.21
C GLY A 402 -0.21 4.76 -2.83
N GLU A 403 -0.37 6.06 -3.08
CA GLU A 403 0.61 7.08 -2.71
C GLU A 403 -0.03 8.17 -1.84
N VAL A 404 0.76 8.94 -1.12
CA VAL A 404 0.29 10.18 -0.47
C VAL A 404 0.12 11.24 -1.56
N ALA A 405 -1.11 11.37 -2.04
CA ALA A 405 -1.41 12.21 -3.18
C ALA A 405 -1.65 13.67 -2.76
N ARG A 406 -1.07 14.63 -3.50
CA ARG A 406 -1.43 16.04 -3.39
C ARG A 406 -2.77 16.27 -4.09
N PHE A 407 -3.75 16.79 -3.34
CA PHE A 407 -5.08 17.02 -3.88
C PHE A 407 -5.06 18.02 -5.05
N GLY A 408 -5.68 17.67 -6.16
CA GLY A 408 -5.75 18.49 -7.36
C GLY A 408 -4.50 18.45 -8.26
N VAL A 409 -3.51 17.61 -7.94
CA VAL A 409 -2.28 17.46 -8.74
C VAL A 409 -2.28 16.09 -9.43
N ASP A 410 -2.02 16.08 -10.74
CA ASP A 410 -2.02 14.86 -11.57
C ASP A 410 -3.40 14.18 -11.64
N ALA A 411 -3.46 12.92 -12.05
CA ALA A 411 -4.67 12.09 -12.05
C ALA A 411 -4.36 10.70 -11.45
N PRO A 412 -4.07 10.63 -10.14
CA PRO A 412 -3.62 9.39 -9.51
C PRO A 412 -4.69 8.30 -9.58
N HIS A 413 -4.26 7.04 -9.46
CA HIS A 413 -5.19 5.92 -9.37
C HIS A 413 -6.13 6.10 -8.16
N PRO A 414 -7.46 5.86 -8.28
CA PRO A 414 -8.43 6.07 -7.20
C PRO A 414 -8.14 5.23 -5.94
N ARG A 415 -7.30 4.19 -6.03
CA ARG A 415 -6.87 3.37 -4.88
C ARG A 415 -6.18 4.20 -3.79
N SER A 416 -5.51 5.30 -4.15
CA SER A 416 -4.90 6.21 -3.18
C SER A 416 -5.92 6.91 -2.27
N TYR A 417 -7.16 7.09 -2.75
CA TYR A 417 -8.22 7.81 -2.02
C TYR A 417 -9.31 6.92 -1.44
N GLY A 418 -9.47 5.69 -1.92
CA GLY A 418 -10.70 4.94 -1.69
C GLY A 418 -10.55 3.49 -1.24
N THR A 419 -9.38 2.88 -1.24
CA THR A 419 -9.20 1.43 -1.03
C THR A 419 -9.96 0.88 0.17
N PHE A 420 -9.74 1.44 1.37
CA PHE A 420 -10.33 0.93 2.62
C PHE A 420 -11.82 1.23 2.70
N ALA A 421 -12.22 2.44 2.31
CA ALA A 421 -13.63 2.81 2.26
C ALA A 421 -14.42 2.00 1.22
N ARG A 422 -13.81 1.66 0.06
CA ARG A 422 -14.41 0.81 -0.97
C ARG A 422 -14.66 -0.61 -0.47
N VAL A 423 -13.73 -1.17 0.30
CA VAL A 423 -13.94 -2.50 0.91
C VAL A 423 -15.16 -2.48 1.80
N LEU A 424 -15.29 -1.49 2.68
CA LEU A 424 -16.40 -1.39 3.63
C LEU A 424 -17.73 -1.01 2.96
N GLY A 425 -17.72 -0.05 2.05
CA GLY A 425 -18.92 0.39 1.34
C GLY A 425 -19.35 -0.60 0.27
N HIS A 426 -18.53 -0.78 -0.75
CA HIS A 426 -18.90 -1.57 -1.93
C HIS A 426 -18.91 -3.08 -1.63
N TYR A 427 -17.83 -3.65 -1.07
CA TYR A 427 -17.72 -5.10 -0.94
C TYR A 427 -18.41 -5.68 0.29
N VAL A 428 -18.47 -4.94 1.41
CA VAL A 428 -19.20 -5.38 2.61
C VAL A 428 -20.67 -5.01 2.50
N ARG A 429 -21.01 -3.70 2.45
CA ARG A 429 -22.40 -3.24 2.52
C ARG A 429 -23.20 -3.60 1.28
N ASP A 430 -22.71 -3.24 0.08
CA ASP A 430 -23.48 -3.31 -1.16
C ASP A 430 -23.44 -4.72 -1.78
N ARG A 431 -22.25 -5.31 -1.90
CA ARG A 431 -22.03 -6.62 -2.54
C ARG A 431 -22.15 -7.81 -1.58
N LYS A 432 -22.06 -7.57 -0.27
CA LYS A 432 -22.06 -8.63 0.77
C LYS A 432 -21.03 -9.73 0.49
N LEU A 433 -19.88 -9.34 -0.05
CA LEU A 433 -18.79 -10.24 -0.40
C LEU A 433 -18.03 -10.72 0.82
N LEU A 434 -17.87 -9.84 1.81
CA LEU A 434 -17.23 -10.06 3.10
C LEU A 434 -18.19 -9.66 4.22
N THR A 435 -18.03 -10.25 5.40
CA THR A 435 -18.61 -9.68 6.62
C THR A 435 -17.84 -8.44 7.05
N LEU A 436 -18.46 -7.59 7.86
CA LEU A 436 -17.79 -6.40 8.39
C LEU A 436 -16.57 -6.76 9.23
N GLU A 437 -16.71 -7.78 10.08
CA GLU A 437 -15.67 -8.26 10.99
C GLU A 437 -14.48 -8.82 10.22
N GLU A 438 -14.72 -9.61 9.17
CA GLU A 438 -13.64 -10.15 8.34
C GLU A 438 -12.93 -9.03 7.56
N ALA A 439 -13.66 -8.06 7.02
CA ALA A 439 -13.07 -6.91 6.35
C ALA A 439 -12.17 -6.10 7.30
N VAL A 440 -12.65 -5.79 8.52
CA VAL A 440 -11.86 -5.10 9.53
C VAL A 440 -10.63 -5.93 9.92
N ARG A 441 -10.76 -7.24 10.15
CA ARG A 441 -9.61 -8.13 10.42
C ARG A 441 -8.55 -8.05 9.32
N LYS A 442 -8.95 -8.10 8.05
CA LYS A 442 -8.06 -8.00 6.87
C LYS A 442 -7.35 -6.65 6.76
N MET A 443 -7.84 -5.62 7.43
CA MET A 443 -7.30 -4.26 7.43
C MET A 443 -6.58 -3.89 8.74
N THR A 444 -6.60 -4.74 9.78
CA THR A 444 -6.11 -4.39 11.12
C THR A 444 -5.22 -5.48 11.73
N SER A 445 -5.79 -6.45 12.43
CA SER A 445 -5.01 -7.48 13.15
C SER A 445 -4.22 -8.38 12.21
N PHE A 446 -4.73 -8.66 11.03
CA PHE A 446 -4.02 -9.53 10.09
C PHE A 446 -2.74 -8.85 9.55
N PRO A 447 -2.77 -7.64 8.98
CA PRO A 447 -1.54 -6.94 8.62
C PRO A 447 -0.64 -6.64 9.84
N ALA A 448 -1.19 -6.34 11.03
CA ALA A 448 -0.40 -6.19 12.24
C ALA A 448 0.38 -7.46 12.59
N ALA A 449 -0.30 -8.60 12.63
CA ALA A 449 0.33 -9.89 12.90
C ALA A 449 1.38 -10.24 11.83
N ARG A 450 1.08 -9.95 10.55
CA ARG A 450 1.99 -10.20 9.44
C ARG A 450 3.29 -9.40 9.57
N ALA A 451 3.21 -8.13 9.92
CA ALA A 451 4.36 -7.26 10.14
C ALA A 451 5.04 -7.50 11.50
N GLY A 452 4.44 -8.27 12.40
CA GLY A 452 4.94 -8.48 13.77
C GLY A 452 4.70 -7.29 14.70
N LEU A 453 3.72 -6.42 14.40
CA LEU A 453 3.26 -5.36 15.31
C LEU A 453 2.45 -5.98 16.44
N ARG A 454 2.92 -5.85 17.67
CA ARG A 454 2.33 -6.52 18.85
C ARG A 454 1.41 -5.63 19.66
N ASP A 455 1.50 -4.31 19.46
CA ASP A 455 0.85 -3.30 20.29
C ASP A 455 -0.33 -2.59 19.62
N ARG A 456 -0.75 -3.00 18.40
CA ARG A 456 -1.83 -2.37 17.62
C ARG A 456 -2.60 -3.37 16.76
N GLY A 457 -3.70 -2.91 16.12
CA GLY A 457 -4.52 -3.73 15.24
C GLY A 457 -5.66 -4.49 15.93
N ILE A 458 -5.78 -4.40 17.26
CA ILE A 458 -6.87 -4.99 18.06
C ILE A 458 -7.31 -3.99 19.14
N LEU A 459 -8.62 -3.91 19.41
CA LEU A 459 -9.17 -3.10 20.50
C LEU A 459 -9.20 -3.88 21.80
N ARG A 460 -8.18 -3.71 22.63
CA ARG A 460 -8.14 -4.25 24.00
C ARG A 460 -7.29 -3.37 24.91
N PRO A 461 -7.49 -3.41 26.23
CA PRO A 461 -6.61 -2.71 27.17
C PRO A 461 -5.13 -3.07 26.98
N GLY A 462 -4.26 -2.05 27.05
CA GLY A 462 -2.80 -2.18 26.83
C GLY A 462 -2.36 -1.96 25.38
N MET A 463 -3.26 -1.94 24.41
CA MET A 463 -2.93 -1.64 23.02
C MET A 463 -2.84 -0.13 22.77
N LYS A 464 -2.07 0.26 21.74
CA LYS A 464 -2.02 1.65 21.27
C LYS A 464 -3.38 2.10 20.77
N ALA A 465 -3.73 3.32 21.11
CA ALA A 465 -5.00 3.92 20.70
C ALA A 465 -4.90 4.47 19.26
N ASP A 466 -4.81 3.55 18.31
CA ASP A 466 -5.01 3.79 16.89
C ASP A 466 -6.42 3.31 16.56
N LEU A 467 -7.35 4.25 16.30
CA LEU A 467 -8.79 3.98 16.24
C LEU A 467 -9.43 4.64 15.03
N VAL A 468 -10.48 4.02 14.51
CA VAL A 468 -11.36 4.62 13.51
C VAL A 468 -12.83 4.46 13.93
N LEU A 469 -13.58 5.55 13.84
CA LEU A 469 -15.04 5.57 14.02
C LEU A 469 -15.69 5.94 12.69
N PHE A 470 -16.57 5.08 12.18
CA PHE A 470 -17.22 5.27 10.89
C PHE A 470 -18.69 4.82 10.90
N ASP A 471 -19.49 5.43 10.04
CA ASP A 471 -20.87 5.02 9.78
C ASP A 471 -20.89 3.95 8.66
N PRO A 472 -21.23 2.69 8.97
CA PRO A 472 -21.26 1.62 7.98
C PRO A 472 -22.36 1.78 6.92
N SER A 473 -23.36 2.62 7.18
CA SER A 473 -24.47 2.86 6.25
C SER A 473 -24.11 3.82 5.12
N VAL A 474 -23.12 4.70 5.34
CA VAL A 474 -22.73 5.74 4.35
C VAL A 474 -21.27 5.66 3.89
N ILE A 475 -20.41 4.87 4.58
CA ILE A 475 -19.00 4.78 4.20
C ILE A 475 -18.86 4.36 2.74
N ALA A 476 -18.09 5.14 1.97
CA ALA A 476 -17.85 4.87 0.55
C ALA A 476 -16.60 5.57 0.03
N ASP A 477 -15.97 4.97 -0.98
CA ASP A 477 -15.06 5.67 -1.87
C ASP A 477 -15.86 6.59 -2.81
N ARG A 478 -15.27 7.73 -3.15
CA ARG A 478 -15.83 8.69 -4.11
C ARG A 478 -14.95 8.86 -5.33
N ALA A 479 -13.66 8.53 -5.17
CA ALA A 479 -12.68 8.64 -6.24
C ALA A 479 -13.00 7.65 -7.37
N THR A 480 -12.96 8.16 -8.61
CA THR A 480 -13.08 7.36 -9.84
C THR A 480 -11.84 7.57 -10.71
N PHE A 481 -11.70 6.79 -11.77
CA PHE A 481 -10.58 6.95 -12.71
C PHE A 481 -10.65 8.29 -13.47
N GLU A 482 -11.85 8.83 -13.66
CA GLU A 482 -12.08 10.13 -14.32
C GLU A 482 -11.98 11.31 -13.35
N LYS A 483 -12.33 11.08 -12.08
CA LYS A 483 -12.34 12.08 -11.00
C LYS A 483 -11.65 11.52 -9.74
N PRO A 484 -10.33 11.37 -9.76
CA PRO A 484 -9.60 10.70 -8.68
C PRO A 484 -9.52 11.54 -7.40
N HIS A 485 -9.55 12.87 -7.49
CA HIS A 485 -9.42 13.77 -6.35
C HIS A 485 -10.74 13.92 -5.59
N GLN A 486 -11.17 12.85 -4.95
CA GLN A 486 -12.34 12.82 -4.07
C GLN A 486 -12.02 11.99 -2.84
N TYR A 487 -12.12 12.62 -1.67
CA TYR A 487 -11.94 11.91 -0.40
C TYR A 487 -13.09 10.94 -0.13
N ALA A 488 -12.78 9.85 0.56
CA ALA A 488 -13.77 8.93 1.10
C ALA A 488 -14.72 9.64 2.08
N VAL A 489 -15.93 9.11 2.22
CA VAL A 489 -16.96 9.60 3.15
C VAL A 489 -17.30 8.53 4.18
N GLY A 490 -17.94 8.94 5.29
CA GLY A 490 -18.45 8.02 6.32
C GLY A 490 -17.51 7.80 7.50
N VAL A 491 -16.25 8.23 7.44
CA VAL A 491 -15.32 8.25 8.59
C VAL A 491 -15.52 9.55 9.35
N SER A 492 -15.92 9.46 10.63
CA SER A 492 -16.15 10.63 11.48
C SER A 492 -14.94 10.99 12.34
N HIS A 493 -14.26 10.00 12.93
CA HIS A 493 -13.10 10.24 13.79
C HIS A 493 -11.99 9.23 13.52
N VAL A 494 -10.77 9.72 13.57
CA VAL A 494 -9.56 8.87 13.52
C VAL A 494 -8.60 9.32 14.61
N VAL A 495 -8.15 8.36 15.39
CA VAL A 495 -7.18 8.56 16.46
C VAL A 495 -5.89 7.83 16.09
N VAL A 496 -4.76 8.50 16.23
CA VAL A 496 -3.43 7.93 16.06
C VAL A 496 -2.64 8.17 17.34
N ASN A 497 -2.13 7.11 17.94
CA ASN A 497 -1.39 7.19 19.22
C ASN A 497 -2.13 8.03 20.26
N GLY A 498 -3.45 7.88 20.38
CA GLY A 498 -4.30 8.57 21.36
C GLY A 498 -4.74 9.98 20.98
N VAL A 499 -4.31 10.53 19.83
CA VAL A 499 -4.61 11.89 19.41
C VAL A 499 -5.53 11.90 18.18
N LEU A 500 -6.57 12.72 18.20
CA LEU A 500 -7.49 12.90 17.07
C LEU A 500 -6.77 13.56 15.89
N VAL A 501 -6.66 12.85 14.76
CA VAL A 501 -6.18 13.36 13.46
C VAL A 501 -7.32 13.67 12.50
N VAL A 502 -8.49 13.04 12.71
CA VAL A 502 -9.77 13.43 12.10
C VAL A 502 -10.77 13.58 13.24
N ASP A 503 -11.44 14.74 13.33
CA ASP A 503 -12.46 15.05 14.31
C ASP A 503 -13.71 15.56 13.57
N ASP A 504 -14.84 14.88 13.74
CA ASP A 504 -16.12 15.16 13.04
C ASP A 504 -15.95 15.32 11.52
N GLY A 505 -15.20 14.37 10.91
CA GLY A 505 -14.92 14.32 9.47
C GLY A 505 -13.92 15.36 8.97
N LYS A 506 -13.33 16.18 9.84
CA LYS A 506 -12.33 17.20 9.49
C LYS A 506 -10.95 16.77 9.93
N VAL A 507 -9.96 16.93 9.04
CA VAL A 507 -8.55 16.72 9.38
C VAL A 507 -8.10 17.80 10.34
N THR A 508 -7.40 17.40 11.41
CA THR A 508 -6.80 18.30 12.38
C THR A 508 -5.36 18.67 12.00
N GLU A 509 -4.76 19.59 12.74
CA GLU A 509 -3.34 19.93 12.56
C GLU A 509 -2.40 18.96 13.29
N ALA A 510 -2.93 18.00 14.04
CA ALA A 510 -2.14 17.07 14.84
C ALA A 510 -1.32 16.11 13.96
N ARG A 511 -0.08 15.88 14.40
CA ARG A 511 0.88 14.98 13.73
C ARG A 511 1.49 14.02 14.76
N PRO A 512 0.68 13.14 15.36
CA PRO A 512 1.11 12.21 16.41
C PRO A 512 1.76 10.94 15.89
N GLY A 513 1.83 10.76 14.57
CA GLY A 513 2.42 9.60 13.93
C GLY A 513 3.87 9.40 14.34
N ARG A 514 4.27 8.15 14.42
CA ARG A 514 5.61 7.71 14.79
C ARG A 514 6.26 6.93 13.68
N VAL A 515 7.58 6.99 13.59
CA VAL A 515 8.35 6.01 12.84
C VAL A 515 8.32 4.71 13.62
N LEU A 516 7.77 3.67 13.01
CA LEU A 516 7.78 2.33 13.58
C LEU A 516 9.03 1.61 13.09
N ARG A 517 9.74 0.99 14.02
CA ARG A 517 10.92 0.17 13.75
C ARG A 517 10.67 -1.24 14.24
N ARG A 518 11.22 -2.20 13.51
CA ARG A 518 11.27 -3.56 14.01
C ARG A 518 12.30 -3.63 15.13
N GLU A 519 11.87 -4.21 16.27
CA GLU A 519 12.72 -4.46 17.44
C GLU A 519 13.48 -5.79 17.29
#